data_8023394e2eb368b95222c703ffca3482
#
_entry.id   8023394e2eb368b95222c703ffca3482
#
_cell.length_a   1.000
_cell.length_b   1.000
_cell.length_c   1.000
_cell.angle_alpha   90.00
_cell.angle_beta   90.00
_cell.angle_gamma   90.00
#
_symmetry.space_group_name_H-M   'P 1'
#
loop_
_entity.id
_entity.type
_entity.pdbx_description
1 polymer ?
#
loop_
_entity_poly.entity_id
_entity_poly.type
_entity_poly.pdbx_seq_one_letter_code
_entity_poly.pdbx_strand_id
1 'polypeptide(L)'
;MMQTTKVILLRHGECQGGNILRGQIDVALTELGEQQMQTALSTLFLDGFSPDVLVSSPLIRCAKVAQLFAEEHELGFALEDRFKELNFGDWDGQTFDTLYQHYAQELDSYWANPWKIPPPNGESMQAFESRIGAAWQAMLEAYQGQSVLLVTHGGVIRHLMAKALGISQASGFYTSLKLPYAATVEIDVLHDGDKQYTSLNWG
;
A
#
# COMPACT_ATOMS: atom_id res chain seq x y z
N MET A 1 19.53 21.68 7.42
CA MET A 1 19.43 20.86 8.66
C MET A 1 18.93 19.49 8.25
N MET A 2 19.50 18.43 8.81
CA MET A 2 18.98 17.08 8.60
C MET A 2 17.62 16.93 9.27
N GLN A 3 16.65 16.36 8.57
CA GLN A 3 15.31 16.09 9.07
C GLN A 3 14.91 14.66 8.68
N THR A 4 14.20 13.97 9.54
CA THR A 4 13.70 12.63 9.25
C THR A 4 12.19 12.68 9.08
N THR A 5 11.71 12.21 7.94
CA THR A 5 10.28 11.92 7.73
C THR A 5 10.05 10.47 8.11
N LYS A 6 9.19 10.24 9.10
CA LYS A 6 8.77 8.88 9.50
C LYS A 6 7.47 8.53 8.81
N VAL A 7 7.43 7.42 8.09
CA VAL A 7 6.22 6.97 7.42
C VAL A 7 5.86 5.58 7.90
N ILE A 8 4.69 5.45 8.54
CA ILE A 8 4.11 4.13 8.81
C ILE A 8 3.11 3.82 7.69
N LEU A 9 3.36 2.70 7.01
CA LEU A 9 2.47 2.13 6.01
C LEU A 9 1.52 1.16 6.72
N LEU A 10 0.23 1.33 6.53
CA LEU A 10 -0.81 0.43 7.05
C LEU A 10 -1.56 -0.21 5.89
N ARG A 11 -1.53 -1.54 5.80
CA ARG A 11 -2.37 -2.28 4.87
C ARG A 11 -3.83 -2.26 5.35
N HIS A 12 -4.78 -2.11 4.41
CA HIS A 12 -6.19 -2.29 4.73
C HIS A 12 -6.50 -3.67 5.35
N GLY A 13 -7.59 -3.76 6.07
CA GLY A 13 -8.12 -4.99 6.68
C GLY A 13 -8.75 -5.95 5.66
N GLU A 14 -9.36 -7.01 6.17
CA GLU A 14 -10.10 -7.98 5.36
C GLU A 14 -11.26 -7.30 4.60
N CYS A 15 -11.46 -7.70 3.35
CA CYS A 15 -12.44 -7.12 2.45
C CYS A 15 -13.57 -8.08 2.11
N GLN A 16 -14.73 -7.53 1.83
CA GLN A 16 -15.86 -8.27 1.26
C GLN A 16 -15.49 -8.91 -0.09
N GLY A 17 -16.34 -9.83 -0.56
CA GLY A 17 -16.15 -10.51 -1.85
C GLY A 17 -15.32 -11.80 -1.79
N GLY A 18 -14.85 -12.23 -0.64
CA GLY A 18 -14.15 -13.52 -0.48
C GLY A 18 -12.81 -13.59 -1.25
N ASN A 19 -12.54 -14.72 -1.90
CA ASN A 19 -11.27 -14.99 -2.59
C ASN A 19 -11.28 -14.47 -4.04
N ILE A 20 -11.34 -13.15 -4.19
CA ILE A 20 -11.21 -12.46 -5.49
C ILE A 20 -9.86 -11.76 -5.62
N LEU A 21 -9.39 -11.58 -6.85
CA LEU A 21 -8.26 -10.71 -7.13
C LEU A 21 -8.71 -9.25 -6.97
N ARG A 22 -8.08 -8.52 -6.05
CA ARG A 22 -8.46 -7.13 -5.73
C ARG A 22 -7.36 -6.16 -6.15
N GLY A 23 -7.62 -5.45 -7.21
CA GLY A 23 -6.85 -4.29 -7.62
C GLY A 23 -7.60 -3.00 -7.28
N GLN A 24 -8.18 -2.38 -8.30
CA GLN A 24 -8.90 -1.11 -8.16
C GLN A 24 -10.43 -1.26 -8.03
N ILE A 25 -10.95 -2.49 -8.06
CA ILE A 25 -12.35 -2.72 -7.68
C ILE A 25 -12.58 -2.17 -6.28
N ASP A 26 -13.63 -1.38 -6.12
CA ASP A 26 -13.89 -0.65 -4.87
C ASP A 26 -14.85 -1.44 -3.97
N VAL A 27 -14.30 -2.40 -3.23
CA VAL A 27 -15.01 -3.21 -2.25
C VAL A 27 -14.73 -2.75 -0.84
N ALA A 28 -15.77 -2.81 0.01
CA ALA A 28 -15.68 -2.43 1.41
C ALA A 28 -14.94 -3.48 2.25
N LEU A 29 -14.55 -3.09 3.45
CA LEU A 29 -14.08 -4.02 4.49
C LEU A 29 -15.22 -4.91 4.98
N THR A 30 -14.86 -6.07 5.53
CA THR A 30 -15.75 -6.82 6.43
C THR A 30 -15.72 -6.17 7.81
N GLU A 31 -16.65 -6.56 8.71
CA GLU A 31 -16.61 -6.14 10.12
C GLU A 31 -15.26 -6.53 10.77
N LEU A 32 -14.78 -7.74 10.47
CA LEU A 32 -13.45 -8.18 10.92
C LEU A 32 -12.35 -7.28 10.38
N GLY A 33 -12.42 -6.89 9.10
CA GLY A 33 -11.45 -5.99 8.49
C GLY A 33 -11.42 -4.61 9.12
N GLU A 34 -12.58 -4.05 9.46
CA GLU A 34 -12.67 -2.79 10.21
C GLU A 34 -12.04 -2.93 11.60
N GLN A 35 -12.33 -4.02 12.33
CA GLN A 35 -11.72 -4.31 13.65
C GLN A 35 -10.20 -4.49 13.56
N GLN A 36 -9.69 -5.18 12.53
CA GLN A 36 -8.25 -5.35 12.30
C GLN A 36 -7.55 -4.00 12.14
N MET A 37 -8.11 -3.09 11.35
CA MET A 37 -7.53 -1.76 11.16
C MET A 37 -7.60 -0.91 12.44
N GLN A 38 -8.74 -0.91 13.15
CA GLN A 38 -8.89 -0.19 14.40
C GLN A 38 -7.89 -0.68 15.45
N THR A 39 -7.69 -1.99 15.54
CA THR A 39 -6.71 -2.59 16.46
C THR A 39 -5.29 -2.13 16.09
N ALA A 40 -4.90 -2.18 14.81
CA ALA A 40 -3.58 -1.75 14.35
C ALA A 40 -3.35 -0.26 14.65
N LEU A 41 -4.32 0.59 14.36
CA LEU A 41 -4.25 2.04 14.63
C LEU A 41 -4.10 2.31 16.13
N SER A 42 -4.93 1.66 16.97
CA SER A 42 -4.85 1.80 18.42
C SER A 42 -3.50 1.33 18.97
N THR A 43 -2.96 0.22 18.45
CA THR A 43 -1.64 -0.29 18.84
C THR A 43 -0.54 0.72 18.51
N LEU A 44 -0.53 1.28 17.31
CA LEU A 44 0.44 2.32 16.92
C LEU A 44 0.44 3.50 17.90
N PHE A 45 -0.74 3.96 18.31
CA PHE A 45 -0.87 5.06 19.28
C PHE A 45 -0.39 4.67 20.68
N LEU A 46 -0.71 3.46 21.14
CA LEU A 46 -0.24 2.95 22.43
C LEU A 46 1.29 2.80 22.45
N ASP A 47 1.89 2.44 21.32
CA ASP A 47 3.34 2.35 21.15
C ASP A 47 4.01 3.73 20.98
N GLY A 48 3.24 4.81 21.08
CA GLY A 48 3.74 6.18 21.07
C GLY A 48 3.90 6.81 19.69
N PHE A 49 3.38 6.18 18.62
CA PHE A 49 3.34 6.81 17.31
C PHE A 49 2.20 7.84 17.25
N SER A 50 2.56 9.09 16.99
CA SER A 50 1.62 10.19 16.79
C SER A 50 1.86 10.78 15.40
N PRO A 51 1.02 10.49 14.41
CA PRO A 51 1.16 11.08 13.07
C PRO A 51 0.75 12.54 13.08
N ASP A 52 1.48 13.37 12.31
CA ASP A 52 1.10 14.75 12.02
C ASP A 52 0.01 14.81 10.94
N VAL A 53 0.01 13.80 10.05
CA VAL A 53 -0.92 13.69 8.93
C VAL A 53 -1.22 12.24 8.57
N LEU A 54 -2.44 12.00 8.11
CA LEU A 54 -2.89 10.74 7.56
C LEU A 54 -3.15 10.89 6.07
N VAL A 55 -2.45 10.09 5.26
CA VAL A 55 -2.65 9.97 3.82
C VAL A 55 -3.28 8.62 3.51
N SER A 56 -4.24 8.56 2.61
CA SER A 56 -4.91 7.31 2.26
C SER A 56 -5.12 7.15 0.76
N SER A 57 -5.04 5.90 0.30
CA SER A 57 -5.67 5.52 -0.96
C SER A 57 -7.17 5.85 -0.91
N PRO A 58 -7.77 6.36 -2.01
CA PRO A 58 -9.19 6.69 -2.03
C PRO A 58 -10.12 5.47 -2.08
N LEU A 59 -9.61 4.24 -2.31
CA LEU A 59 -10.44 3.05 -2.31
C LEU A 59 -11.07 2.85 -0.91
N ILE A 60 -12.37 2.56 -0.89
CA ILE A 60 -13.20 2.58 0.33
C ILE A 60 -12.62 1.72 1.47
N ARG A 61 -11.97 0.59 1.14
CA ARG A 61 -11.32 -0.30 2.11
C ARG A 61 -10.14 0.33 2.87
N CYS A 62 -9.58 1.41 2.33
CA CYS A 62 -8.55 2.23 2.99
C CYS A 62 -9.19 3.52 3.55
N ALA A 63 -9.91 4.26 2.71
CA ALA A 63 -10.35 5.62 2.99
C ALA A 63 -11.32 5.72 4.16
N LYS A 64 -12.30 4.79 4.26
CA LYS A 64 -13.37 4.89 5.28
C LYS A 64 -12.82 4.90 6.71
N VAL A 65 -12.02 3.89 7.07
CA VAL A 65 -11.46 3.80 8.43
C VAL A 65 -10.42 4.88 8.66
N ALA A 66 -9.60 5.19 7.65
CA ALA A 66 -8.60 6.22 7.71
C ALA A 66 -9.20 7.62 7.99
N GLN A 67 -10.28 7.96 7.29
CA GLN A 67 -10.96 9.24 7.47
C GLN A 67 -11.60 9.35 8.88
N LEU A 68 -12.34 8.32 9.31
CA LEU A 68 -12.96 8.30 10.63
C LEU A 68 -11.92 8.44 11.75
N PHE A 69 -10.79 7.77 11.60
CA PHE A 69 -9.68 7.86 12.55
C PHE A 69 -9.05 9.26 12.56
N ALA A 70 -8.85 9.87 11.40
CA ALA A 70 -8.32 11.23 11.31
C ALA A 70 -9.27 12.25 11.94
N GLU A 71 -10.57 12.11 11.72
CA GLU A 71 -11.61 12.96 12.33
C GLU A 71 -11.63 12.82 13.86
N GLU A 72 -11.57 11.60 14.39
CA GLU A 72 -11.57 11.31 15.84
C GLU A 72 -10.35 11.91 16.56
N HIS A 73 -9.19 11.93 15.88
CA HIS A 73 -7.92 12.39 16.44
C HIS A 73 -7.52 13.79 15.97
N GLU A 74 -8.39 14.50 15.28
CA GLU A 74 -8.15 15.87 14.76
C GLU A 74 -6.89 15.99 13.89
N LEU A 75 -6.59 14.93 13.10
CA LEU A 75 -5.43 14.86 12.22
C LEU A 75 -5.72 15.48 10.85
N GLY A 76 -4.69 16.04 10.21
CA GLY A 76 -4.74 16.33 8.79
C GLY A 76 -5.01 15.06 7.98
N PHE A 77 -5.93 15.12 7.00
CA PHE A 77 -6.31 13.99 6.16
C PHE A 77 -6.23 14.34 4.69
N ALA A 78 -5.58 13.49 3.89
CA ALA A 78 -5.48 13.64 2.45
C ALA A 78 -5.73 12.30 1.72
N LEU A 79 -6.50 12.36 0.65
CA LEU A 79 -6.63 11.24 -0.30
C LEU A 79 -5.61 11.43 -1.44
N GLU A 80 -4.89 10.36 -1.78
CA GLU A 80 -3.93 10.36 -2.88
C GLU A 80 -4.26 9.22 -3.85
N ASP A 81 -4.79 9.57 -5.01
CA ASP A 81 -5.26 8.63 -6.04
C ASP A 81 -4.15 7.69 -6.53
N ARG A 82 -2.93 8.18 -6.58
CA ARG A 82 -1.78 7.41 -7.01
C ARG A 82 -1.36 6.32 -6.03
N PHE A 83 -1.90 6.25 -4.81
CA PHE A 83 -1.68 5.14 -3.88
C PHE A 83 -2.73 4.02 -3.98
N LYS A 84 -3.57 4.00 -5.01
CA LYS A 84 -4.41 2.84 -5.32
C LYS A 84 -3.56 1.59 -5.61
N GLU A 85 -4.15 0.42 -5.38
CA GLU A 85 -3.55 -0.87 -5.73
C GLU A 85 -3.31 -0.97 -7.24
N LEU A 86 -2.54 -1.97 -7.66
CA LEU A 86 -2.33 -2.30 -9.07
C LEU A 86 -3.68 -2.48 -9.77
N ASN A 87 -3.82 -1.88 -10.95
CA ASN A 87 -4.98 -2.12 -11.80
C ASN A 87 -4.82 -3.47 -12.50
N PHE A 88 -5.59 -4.48 -12.10
CA PHE A 88 -5.55 -5.81 -12.70
C PHE A 88 -6.42 -5.93 -13.98
N GLY A 89 -7.01 -4.84 -14.47
CA GLY A 89 -7.77 -4.84 -15.71
C GLY A 89 -8.91 -5.86 -15.70
N ASP A 90 -8.95 -6.74 -16.71
CA ASP A 90 -10.02 -7.73 -16.87
C ASP A 90 -10.02 -8.79 -15.75
N TRP A 91 -8.94 -8.92 -14.99
CA TRP A 91 -8.86 -9.87 -13.88
C TRP A 91 -9.41 -9.29 -12.57
N ASP A 92 -9.58 -7.99 -12.50
CA ASP A 92 -9.97 -7.30 -11.26
C ASP A 92 -11.40 -7.71 -10.84
N GLY A 93 -11.55 -8.08 -9.59
CA GLY A 93 -12.84 -8.51 -9.01
C GLY A 93 -13.26 -9.95 -9.33
N GLN A 94 -12.52 -10.68 -10.14
CA GLN A 94 -12.81 -12.08 -10.43
C GLN A 94 -12.27 -13.01 -9.33
N THR A 95 -12.96 -14.15 -9.11
CA THR A 95 -12.45 -15.21 -8.22
C THR A 95 -11.23 -15.88 -8.83
N PHE A 96 -10.31 -16.36 -7.99
CA PHE A 96 -9.17 -17.12 -8.49
C PHE A 96 -9.58 -18.37 -9.26
N ASP A 97 -10.68 -19.04 -8.86
CA ASP A 97 -11.21 -20.21 -9.58
C ASP A 97 -11.64 -19.82 -11.00
N THR A 98 -12.38 -18.73 -11.17
CA THR A 98 -12.77 -18.21 -12.49
C THR A 98 -11.54 -17.82 -13.32
N LEU A 99 -10.58 -17.12 -12.71
CA LEU A 99 -9.36 -16.73 -13.39
C LEU A 99 -8.56 -17.94 -13.88
N TYR A 100 -8.37 -18.97 -13.06
CA TYR A 100 -7.67 -20.18 -13.46
C TYR A 100 -8.43 -21.03 -14.50
N GLN A 101 -9.76 -20.94 -14.55
CA GLN A 101 -10.54 -21.57 -15.64
C GLN A 101 -10.29 -20.91 -17.01
N HIS A 102 -10.06 -19.61 -17.05
CA HIS A 102 -9.99 -18.85 -18.31
C HIS A 102 -8.59 -18.37 -18.68
N TYR A 103 -7.69 -18.15 -17.70
CA TYR A 103 -6.40 -17.47 -17.87
C TYR A 103 -5.24 -18.19 -17.17
N ALA A 104 -5.30 -19.53 -17.00
CA ALA A 104 -4.33 -20.27 -16.20
C ALA A 104 -2.87 -19.99 -16.61
N GLN A 105 -2.57 -20.03 -17.91
CA GLN A 105 -1.20 -19.82 -18.42
C GLN A 105 -0.72 -18.38 -18.23
N GLU A 106 -1.60 -17.42 -18.48
CA GLU A 106 -1.33 -16.00 -18.32
C GLU A 106 -1.09 -15.65 -16.84
N LEU A 107 -1.91 -16.21 -15.94
CA LEU A 107 -1.75 -16.04 -14.48
C LEU A 107 -0.44 -16.62 -13.98
N ASP A 108 -0.12 -17.85 -14.37
CA ASP A 108 1.13 -18.49 -13.98
C ASP A 108 2.34 -17.70 -14.49
N SER A 109 2.27 -17.21 -15.73
CA SER A 109 3.30 -16.36 -16.31
C SER A 109 3.43 -15.03 -15.58
N TYR A 110 2.31 -14.40 -15.22
CA TYR A 110 2.26 -13.15 -14.46
C TYR A 110 2.88 -13.34 -13.06
N TRP A 111 2.45 -14.37 -12.31
CA TRP A 111 2.96 -14.61 -10.97
C TRP A 111 4.43 -15.04 -10.96
N ALA A 112 4.91 -15.69 -12.03
CA ALA A 112 6.33 -15.99 -12.18
C ALA A 112 7.18 -14.72 -12.38
N ASN A 113 6.70 -13.76 -13.18
CA ASN A 113 7.37 -12.48 -13.39
C ASN A 113 6.39 -11.39 -13.87
N PRO A 114 5.83 -10.57 -12.96
CA PRO A 114 4.81 -9.57 -13.31
C PRO A 114 5.34 -8.39 -14.16
N TRP A 115 6.67 -8.24 -14.30
CA TRP A 115 7.24 -7.21 -15.19
C TRP A 115 7.21 -7.58 -16.66
N LYS A 116 7.04 -8.87 -17.00
CA LYS A 116 7.07 -9.33 -18.40
C LYS A 116 5.76 -9.10 -19.12
N ILE A 117 4.65 -9.40 -18.48
CA ILE A 117 3.32 -9.37 -19.09
C ILE A 117 2.36 -8.70 -18.13
N PRO A 118 1.73 -7.56 -18.52
CA PRO A 118 0.71 -6.94 -17.69
C PRO A 118 -0.60 -7.78 -17.70
N PRO A 119 -1.48 -7.61 -16.72
CA PRO A 119 -2.84 -8.12 -16.80
C PRO A 119 -3.56 -7.57 -18.06
N PRO A 120 -4.46 -8.34 -18.69
CA PRO A 120 -5.22 -7.85 -19.85
C PRO A 120 -5.97 -6.55 -19.52
N ASN A 121 -5.78 -5.51 -20.30
CA ASN A 121 -6.31 -4.16 -20.07
C ASN A 121 -5.96 -3.55 -18.70
N GLY A 122 -4.95 -4.11 -18.02
CA GLY A 122 -4.48 -3.66 -16.74
C GLY A 122 -3.21 -2.81 -16.80
N GLU A 123 -2.69 -2.48 -15.63
CA GLU A 123 -1.50 -1.67 -15.46
C GLU A 123 -0.23 -2.55 -15.54
N SER A 124 0.81 -2.09 -16.26
CA SER A 124 2.10 -2.74 -16.20
C SER A 124 2.81 -2.47 -14.86
N MET A 125 3.70 -3.37 -14.43
CA MET A 125 4.50 -3.12 -13.23
C MET A 125 5.34 -1.85 -13.33
N GLN A 126 5.86 -1.53 -14.51
CA GLN A 126 6.62 -0.28 -14.74
C GLN A 126 5.75 0.96 -14.52
N ALA A 127 4.51 0.96 -15.00
CA ALA A 127 3.56 2.06 -14.81
C ALA A 127 3.18 2.17 -13.32
N PHE A 128 2.90 1.04 -12.67
CA PHE A 128 2.61 0.97 -11.24
C PHE A 128 3.76 1.54 -10.40
N GLU A 129 5.00 1.06 -10.61
CA GLU A 129 6.20 1.54 -9.90
C GLU A 129 6.44 3.04 -10.11
N SER A 130 6.26 3.52 -11.34
CA SER A 130 6.40 4.94 -11.66
C SER A 130 5.36 5.80 -10.95
N ARG A 131 4.09 5.36 -10.95
CA ARG A 131 2.97 6.05 -10.29
C ARG A 131 3.17 6.13 -8.77
N ILE A 132 3.51 5.00 -8.14
CA ILE A 132 3.76 4.94 -6.69
C ILE A 132 5.01 5.74 -6.32
N GLY A 133 6.08 5.64 -7.12
CA GLY A 133 7.31 6.41 -6.90
C GLY A 133 7.08 7.92 -6.94
N ALA A 134 6.28 8.39 -7.90
CA ALA A 134 5.92 9.82 -7.99
C ALA A 134 5.05 10.27 -6.81
N ALA A 135 4.08 9.45 -6.37
CA ALA A 135 3.25 9.74 -5.19
C ALA A 135 4.09 9.79 -3.90
N TRP A 136 4.99 8.82 -3.74
CA TRP A 136 5.91 8.75 -2.62
C TRP A 136 6.78 9.99 -2.51
N GLN A 137 7.40 10.39 -3.62
CA GLN A 137 8.26 11.57 -3.64
C GLN A 137 7.48 12.85 -3.32
N ALA A 138 6.31 13.03 -3.94
CA ALA A 138 5.44 14.19 -3.66
C ALA A 138 4.99 14.24 -2.19
N MET A 139 4.67 13.09 -1.59
CA MET A 139 4.31 13.00 -0.18
C MET A 139 5.49 13.37 0.74
N LEU A 140 6.70 12.86 0.44
CA LEU A 140 7.91 13.22 1.21
C LEU A 140 8.26 14.70 1.12
N GLU A 141 8.04 15.32 -0.03
CA GLU A 141 8.25 16.77 -0.21
C GLU A 141 7.22 17.59 0.56
N ALA A 142 5.94 17.19 0.51
CA ALA A 142 4.85 17.89 1.20
C ALA A 142 4.96 17.79 2.74
N TYR A 143 5.45 16.66 3.25
CA TYR A 143 5.47 16.35 4.68
C TYR A 143 6.88 16.11 5.23
N GLN A 144 7.88 16.79 4.67
CA GLN A 144 9.27 16.64 5.10
C GLN A 144 9.44 16.94 6.60
N GLY A 145 10.09 16.03 7.31
CA GLY A 145 10.35 16.16 8.75
C GLY A 145 9.15 15.83 9.65
N GLN A 146 8.06 15.37 9.08
CA GLN A 146 6.83 15.00 9.81
C GLN A 146 6.69 13.48 9.93
N SER A 147 5.77 13.05 10.80
CA SER A 147 5.31 11.68 10.93
C SER A 147 4.04 11.47 10.11
N VAL A 148 4.08 10.56 9.14
CA VAL A 148 2.99 10.28 8.21
C VAL A 148 2.45 8.87 8.45
N LEU A 149 1.13 8.75 8.53
CA LEU A 149 0.46 7.45 8.45
C LEU A 149 -0.14 7.30 7.05
N LEU A 150 0.36 6.32 6.27
CA LEU A 150 -0.13 6.02 4.93
C LEU A 150 -0.96 4.74 4.93
N VAL A 151 -2.27 4.86 4.71
CA VAL A 151 -3.18 3.71 4.59
C VAL A 151 -3.32 3.32 3.13
N THR A 152 -2.92 2.10 2.80
CA THR A 152 -2.82 1.64 1.41
C THR A 152 -2.94 0.11 1.27
N HIS A 153 -2.34 -0.49 0.25
CA HIS A 153 -2.56 -1.84 -0.22
C HIS A 153 -1.28 -2.69 -0.18
N GLY A 154 -1.45 -4.00 -0.26
CA GLY A 154 -0.35 -4.95 -0.18
C GLY A 154 0.69 -4.79 -1.28
N GLY A 155 0.28 -4.55 -2.52
CA GLY A 155 1.19 -4.33 -3.65
C GLY A 155 1.98 -3.04 -3.51
N VAL A 156 1.32 -1.95 -3.09
CA VAL A 156 1.96 -0.66 -2.84
C VAL A 156 3.02 -0.78 -1.74
N ILE A 157 2.67 -1.41 -0.60
CA ILE A 157 3.61 -1.59 0.52
C ILE A 157 4.82 -2.42 0.10
N ARG A 158 4.61 -3.56 -0.59
CA ARG A 158 5.72 -4.38 -1.11
C ARG A 158 6.63 -3.58 -2.04
N HIS A 159 6.06 -2.75 -2.92
CA HIS A 159 6.86 -1.89 -3.79
C HIS A 159 7.69 -0.88 -2.99
N LEU A 160 7.09 -0.19 -2.01
CA LEU A 160 7.81 0.77 -1.18
C LEU A 160 8.90 0.10 -0.32
N MET A 161 8.66 -1.11 0.20
CA MET A 161 9.68 -1.91 0.88
C MET A 161 10.83 -2.27 -0.06
N ALA A 162 10.53 -2.76 -1.27
CA ALA A 162 11.53 -3.09 -2.27
C ALA A 162 12.37 -1.87 -2.64
N LYS A 163 11.70 -0.72 -2.84
CA LYS A 163 12.37 0.56 -3.12
C LYS A 163 13.30 0.98 -1.97
N ALA A 164 12.85 0.88 -0.71
CA ALA A 164 13.66 1.20 0.46
C ALA A 164 14.91 0.33 0.58
N LEU A 165 14.82 -0.93 0.17
CA LEU A 165 15.93 -1.90 0.18
C LEU A 165 16.79 -1.87 -1.09
N GLY A 166 16.48 -1.03 -2.08
CA GLY A 166 17.18 -0.99 -3.36
C GLY A 166 17.00 -2.25 -4.21
N ILE A 167 15.93 -3.00 -3.98
CA ILE A 167 15.59 -4.20 -4.73
C ILE A 167 14.75 -3.81 -5.96
N SER A 168 15.18 -4.21 -7.15
CA SER A 168 14.44 -3.99 -8.39
C SER A 168 14.04 -5.30 -9.05
N GLN A 169 12.81 -5.36 -9.57
CA GLN A 169 12.28 -6.47 -10.37
C GLN A 169 12.43 -7.87 -9.72
N ALA A 170 12.41 -7.94 -8.39
CA ALA A 170 12.46 -9.20 -7.64
C ALA A 170 11.05 -9.80 -7.55
N SER A 171 10.66 -10.64 -8.52
CA SER A 171 9.32 -11.22 -8.59
C SER A 171 8.91 -11.92 -7.28
N GLY A 172 9.80 -12.72 -6.68
CA GLY A 172 9.53 -13.40 -5.43
C GLY A 172 9.23 -12.46 -4.25
N PHE A 173 9.79 -11.26 -4.23
CA PHE A 173 9.45 -10.27 -3.20
C PHE A 173 8.00 -9.81 -3.30
N TYR A 174 7.51 -9.57 -4.52
CA TYR A 174 6.13 -9.13 -4.75
C TYR A 174 5.11 -10.26 -4.62
N THR A 175 5.46 -11.47 -5.04
CA THR A 175 4.51 -12.58 -5.10
C THR A 175 4.55 -13.49 -3.89
N SER A 176 5.68 -13.58 -3.18
CA SER A 176 5.90 -14.53 -2.10
C SER A 176 5.97 -13.89 -0.71
N LEU A 177 6.27 -12.58 -0.60
CA LEU A 177 6.26 -11.90 0.68
C LEU A 177 4.83 -11.83 1.24
N LYS A 178 4.59 -12.54 2.33
CA LYS A 178 3.31 -12.48 3.03
C LYS A 178 3.23 -11.19 3.85
N LEU A 179 2.19 -10.42 3.59
CA LEU A 179 1.86 -9.21 4.32
C LEU A 179 0.42 -9.37 4.82
N PRO A 180 0.18 -9.64 6.12
CA PRO A 180 -1.17 -9.82 6.67
C PRO A 180 -2.07 -8.60 6.46
N TYR A 181 -3.38 -8.77 6.58
CA TYR A 181 -4.30 -7.64 6.70
C TYR A 181 -3.94 -6.80 7.93
N ALA A 182 -4.09 -5.50 7.81
CA ALA A 182 -3.73 -4.51 8.82
C ALA A 182 -2.26 -4.57 9.29
N ALA A 183 -1.36 -5.20 8.51
CA ALA A 183 0.07 -5.16 8.79
C ALA A 183 0.60 -3.73 8.65
N THR A 184 1.56 -3.40 9.51
CA THR A 184 2.29 -2.13 9.50
C THR A 184 3.73 -2.33 9.09
N VAL A 185 4.29 -1.34 8.40
CA VAL A 185 5.70 -1.27 8.01
C VAL A 185 6.15 0.16 8.21
N GLU A 186 7.29 0.37 8.87
CA GLU A 186 7.86 1.70 9.07
C GLU A 186 8.99 1.95 8.06
N ILE A 187 8.95 3.11 7.41
CA ILE A 187 10.03 3.62 6.55
C ILE A 187 10.43 5.00 7.06
N ASP A 188 11.67 5.13 7.49
CA ASP A 188 12.26 6.41 7.83
C ASP A 188 13.08 6.95 6.65
N VAL A 189 12.89 8.22 6.33
CA VAL A 189 13.65 8.91 5.29
C VAL A 189 14.37 10.11 5.90
N LEU A 190 15.69 9.99 6.02
CA LEU A 190 16.56 11.09 6.42
C LEU A 190 16.86 11.98 5.22
N HIS A 191 16.51 13.25 5.31
CA HIS A 191 16.81 14.27 4.32
C HIS A 191 18.09 15.02 4.70
N ASP A 192 19.08 15.05 3.80
CA ASP A 192 20.33 15.79 3.95
C ASP A 192 20.64 16.55 2.66
N GLY A 193 20.17 17.80 2.59
CA GLY A 193 20.16 18.57 1.35
C GLY A 193 19.32 17.86 0.26
N ASP A 194 19.94 17.60 -0.89
CA ASP A 194 19.30 16.90 -2.01
C ASP A 194 19.36 15.36 -1.88
N LYS A 195 19.96 14.85 -0.81
CA LYS A 195 20.11 13.40 -0.58
C LYS A 195 19.03 12.88 0.36
N GLN A 196 18.58 11.67 0.08
CA GLN A 196 17.66 10.91 0.92
C GLN A 196 18.28 9.57 1.29
N TYR A 197 18.24 9.24 2.56
CA TYR A 197 18.70 7.94 3.09
C TYR A 197 17.50 7.26 3.74
N THR A 198 17.18 6.09 3.22
CA THR A 198 15.99 5.35 3.62
C THR A 198 16.38 4.18 4.51
N SER A 199 15.68 3.98 5.61
CA SER A 199 15.71 2.77 6.41
C SER A 199 14.34 2.14 6.49
N LEU A 200 14.31 0.81 6.45
CA LEU A 200 13.09 0.00 6.55
C LEU A 200 13.12 -0.72 7.90
N ASN A 201 12.07 -0.53 8.67
CA ASN A 201 11.83 -1.22 9.92
C ASN A 201 10.51 -1.97 9.84
N TRP A 202 10.61 -3.29 10.02
CA TRP A 202 9.43 -4.14 10.04
C TRP A 202 9.65 -5.24 11.09
N GLY A 203 8.91 -5.18 12.16
CA GLY A 203 9.03 -6.12 13.27
C GLY A 203 7.74 -6.18 14.05
#